data_b2cd60f409e5445b0cce749a5d8d2fe2
#
_entry.id   b2cd60f409e5445b0cce749a5d8d2fe2
#
_cell.length_a   1.000
_cell.length_b   1.000
_cell.length_c   1.000
_cell.angle_alpha   90.00
_cell.angle_beta   90.00
_cell.angle_gamma   90.00
#
_symmetry.space_group_name_H-M   'P 1'
#
loop_
_entity.id
_entity.type
_entity.pdbx_description
1 polymer ?
#
loop_
_entity_poly.entity_id
_entity_poly.type
_entity_poly.pdbx_seq_one_letter_code
_entity_poly.pdbx_strand_id
1 'polypeptide(L)'
;MNVDGFRIYTNSYGRRLAIITKVVDFSDKSYFYYGAFDAVYINMSNSHLVTAILKRINPVTCNETSYLPLFVSKRMKGKLGLHDYVIDDFVDNPTTIEVATKIEDILRNIKERGIIPEDKFINTSSDIFLRIYRYKVSRNDFIMKPELVEKSATGYSYPLLELFHNLGYYHLREHFSFEQISYEKGIFRPLRFVNKIHLCPKCQHSHLLYYETCPKCGSSELHIEQMIHHFACANISAESTYNLGGQLVCPKCHEPLRHIGVDYDRPASLYSCENCGNNFISPVTKASCTYCGTETNVKELVPHDVFEFEITPQGAENIAHSLYPLYSINSYFDNYMSFYAFRNRLKLLIERKINKDQIVGLVLAKIWTLDENGRTTVVTDDIVATACRVFSTNKVTSTKHILYINCTLYQGEGQKQLDEFKNKVIEGAKILAAFIEPGHTQHYTFEIVGDKITDIKAYMQHLELVPNQADHVT
;
A
#
# COMPACT_ATOMS: atom_id res chain seq x y z
N MET A 1 14.22 22.98 -37.95
CA MET A 1 14.02 24.26 -37.24
C MET A 1 14.90 24.22 -36.00
N ASN A 2 15.87 25.10 -35.85
CA ASN A 2 16.66 25.19 -34.61
C ASN A 2 16.00 26.22 -33.73
N VAL A 3 15.40 25.81 -32.67
CA VAL A 3 14.96 26.67 -31.58
C VAL A 3 16.05 26.62 -30.51
N ASP A 4 16.36 27.72 -29.85
CA ASP A 4 17.46 27.78 -28.88
C ASP A 4 17.38 26.63 -27.84
N GLY A 5 18.29 25.65 -28.03
CA GLY A 5 18.46 24.52 -27.11
C GLY A 5 17.99 23.16 -27.57
N PHE A 6 17.20 23.04 -28.63
CA PHE A 6 16.81 21.74 -29.20
C PHE A 6 16.72 21.72 -30.71
N ARG A 7 16.88 20.53 -31.30
CA ARG A 7 16.72 20.28 -32.74
C ARG A 7 15.50 19.40 -32.96
N ILE A 8 14.75 19.65 -34.02
CA ILE A 8 13.67 18.76 -34.45
C ILE A 8 14.20 17.88 -35.61
N TYR A 9 14.08 16.57 -35.42
CA TYR A 9 14.36 15.54 -36.40
C TYR A 9 13.05 14.86 -36.81
N THR A 10 12.83 14.70 -38.11
CA THR A 10 11.67 13.94 -38.62
C THR A 10 12.13 12.53 -38.99
N ASN A 11 11.51 11.52 -38.38
CA ASN A 11 11.83 10.12 -38.59
C ASN A 11 11.19 9.54 -39.88
N SER A 12 11.43 8.27 -40.17
CA SER A 12 10.93 7.55 -41.35
C SER A 12 9.38 7.45 -41.39
N TYR A 13 8.68 7.60 -40.27
CA TYR A 13 7.22 7.62 -40.18
C TYR A 13 6.63 9.05 -40.23
N GLY A 14 7.46 10.04 -40.49
CA GLY A 14 7.04 11.46 -40.50
C GLY A 14 6.85 12.08 -39.12
N ARG A 15 7.24 11.38 -38.04
CA ARG A 15 7.11 11.87 -36.66
C ARG A 15 8.27 12.80 -36.30
N ARG A 16 7.95 13.86 -35.56
CA ARG A 16 8.91 14.89 -35.15
C ARG A 16 9.48 14.56 -33.78
N LEU A 17 10.77 14.34 -33.69
CA LEU A 17 11.51 14.08 -32.47
C LEU A 17 12.27 15.33 -32.05
N ALA A 18 11.98 15.86 -30.86
CA ALA A 18 12.73 16.94 -30.23
C ALA A 18 14.03 16.38 -29.59
N ILE A 19 15.19 16.81 -30.06
CA ILE A 19 16.51 16.41 -29.52
C ILE A 19 17.04 17.54 -28.63
N ILE A 20 17.08 17.33 -27.32
CA ILE A 20 17.53 18.28 -26.31
C ILE A 20 18.99 18.00 -25.96
N THR A 21 19.89 18.97 -26.21
CA THR A 21 21.34 18.84 -25.98
C THR A 21 21.88 19.86 -24.97
N LYS A 22 21.08 20.87 -24.61
CA LYS A 22 21.42 21.93 -23.64
C LYS A 22 20.24 22.16 -22.69
N VAL A 23 20.49 22.85 -21.61
CA VAL A 23 19.41 23.32 -20.72
C VAL A 23 18.55 24.30 -21.51
N VAL A 24 17.28 23.97 -21.63
CA VAL A 24 16.25 24.82 -22.23
C VAL A 24 15.59 25.59 -21.08
N ASP A 25 15.37 26.88 -21.27
CA ASP A 25 14.56 27.64 -20.34
C ASP A 25 13.10 27.30 -20.55
N PHE A 26 12.56 26.50 -19.63
CA PHE A 26 11.15 26.05 -19.65
C PHE A 26 10.20 27.09 -19.05
N SER A 27 10.67 28.26 -18.67
CA SER A 27 9.81 29.33 -18.15
C SER A 27 8.88 29.92 -19.23
N ASP A 28 9.33 29.88 -20.49
CA ASP A 28 8.50 30.20 -21.63
C ASP A 28 7.71 28.95 -22.10
N LYS A 29 6.46 28.84 -21.68
CA LYS A 29 5.56 27.74 -22.03
C LYS A 29 5.31 27.60 -23.54
N SER A 30 5.73 28.57 -24.36
CA SER A 30 5.56 28.53 -25.80
C SER A 30 6.34 27.44 -26.51
N TYR A 31 7.39 26.91 -25.91
CA TYR A 31 8.25 25.89 -26.51
C TYR A 31 7.67 24.48 -26.50
N PHE A 32 6.73 24.17 -25.60
CA PHE A 32 6.12 22.85 -25.47
C PHE A 32 4.66 22.84 -25.91
N TYR A 33 4.31 23.62 -26.93
CA TYR A 33 2.96 23.59 -27.47
C TYR A 33 2.62 22.19 -28.01
N TYR A 34 1.49 21.70 -27.59
CA TYR A 34 0.81 20.53 -28.13
C TYR A 34 0.90 20.55 -29.67
N GLY A 35 1.55 19.56 -30.25
CA GLY A 35 1.72 19.46 -31.69
C GLY A 35 3.03 20.00 -32.26
N ALA A 36 3.95 20.54 -31.45
CA ALA A 36 5.27 20.93 -31.95
C ALA A 36 6.16 19.72 -32.29
N PHE A 37 6.06 18.65 -31.51
CA PHE A 37 6.80 17.40 -31.69
C PHE A 37 5.99 16.20 -31.17
N ASP A 38 6.37 15.01 -31.61
CA ASP A 38 5.67 13.76 -31.34
C ASP A 38 6.44 12.88 -30.32
N ALA A 39 7.72 13.18 -30.06
CA ALA A 39 8.58 12.48 -29.11
C ALA A 39 9.73 13.38 -28.63
N VAL A 40 10.37 13.00 -27.54
CA VAL A 40 11.51 13.73 -26.94
C VAL A 40 12.70 12.80 -26.77
N TYR A 41 13.91 13.27 -27.11
CA TYR A 41 15.18 12.65 -26.77
C TYR A 41 16.11 13.63 -26.05
N ILE A 42 16.59 13.23 -24.86
CA ILE A 42 17.51 14.05 -24.06
C ILE A 42 18.93 13.48 -24.19
N ASN A 43 19.82 14.24 -24.84
CA ASN A 43 21.23 13.88 -25.02
C ASN A 43 22.12 14.80 -24.18
N MET A 44 22.17 14.54 -22.90
CA MET A 44 23.00 15.29 -21.95
C MET A 44 23.81 14.33 -21.08
N SER A 45 24.96 14.77 -20.55
CA SER A 45 25.86 13.96 -19.72
C SER A 45 25.72 14.26 -18.20
N ASN A 46 25.00 15.27 -17.82
CA ASN A 46 24.80 15.66 -16.42
C ASN A 46 23.42 15.17 -15.93
N SER A 47 23.42 14.22 -14.99
CA SER A 47 22.20 13.60 -14.45
C SER A 47 21.29 14.60 -13.74
N HIS A 48 21.83 15.60 -13.03
CA HIS A 48 21.03 16.63 -12.36
C HIS A 48 20.25 17.49 -13.37
N LEU A 49 20.89 17.86 -14.48
CA LEU A 49 20.23 18.62 -15.53
C LEU A 49 19.16 17.79 -16.25
N VAL A 50 19.45 16.52 -16.54
CA VAL A 50 18.46 15.59 -17.11
C VAL A 50 17.27 15.44 -16.17
N THR A 51 17.50 15.22 -14.88
CA THR A 51 16.43 15.13 -13.86
C THR A 51 15.61 16.42 -13.78
N ALA A 52 16.25 17.58 -13.86
CA ALA A 52 15.54 18.87 -13.86
C ALA A 52 14.62 19.02 -15.08
N ILE A 53 15.06 18.57 -16.25
CA ILE A 53 14.23 18.52 -17.46
C ILE A 53 13.09 17.52 -17.30
N LEU A 54 13.38 16.29 -16.85
CA LEU A 54 12.38 15.24 -16.63
C LEU A 54 11.26 15.67 -15.68
N LYS A 55 11.57 16.39 -14.62
CA LYS A 55 10.56 16.95 -13.70
C LYS A 55 9.58 17.89 -14.39
N ARG A 56 9.97 18.52 -15.48
CA ARG A 56 9.13 19.50 -16.23
C ARG A 56 8.38 18.89 -17.40
N ILE A 57 8.97 17.88 -18.06
CA ILE A 57 8.40 17.24 -19.26
C ILE A 57 7.93 15.81 -19.01
N ASN A 58 7.90 15.38 -17.75
CA ASN A 58 7.44 14.02 -17.40
C ASN A 58 6.07 13.77 -18.06
N PRO A 59 5.95 12.73 -18.91
CA PRO A 59 4.71 12.47 -19.65
C PRO A 59 3.51 12.17 -18.77
N VAL A 60 3.75 11.87 -17.49
CA VAL A 60 2.67 11.55 -16.55
C VAL A 60 2.24 12.78 -15.74
N THR A 61 3.13 13.75 -15.45
CA THR A 61 2.82 14.94 -14.66
C THR A 61 2.58 16.20 -15.48
N CYS A 62 3.11 16.25 -16.69
CA CYS A 62 3.00 17.41 -17.57
C CYS A 62 1.81 17.25 -18.53
N ASN A 63 0.87 18.20 -18.50
CA ASN A 63 -0.30 18.17 -19.39
C ASN A 63 0.06 18.36 -20.84
N GLU A 64 1.05 19.24 -21.12
CA GLU A 64 1.44 19.59 -22.48
C GLU A 64 2.18 18.45 -23.20
N THR A 65 2.86 17.57 -22.45
CA THR A 65 3.63 16.44 -23.00
C THR A 65 3.04 15.08 -22.63
N SER A 66 1.77 15.03 -22.20
CA SER A 66 1.12 13.81 -21.73
C SER A 66 1.34 12.65 -22.68
N TYR A 67 1.92 11.58 -22.13
CA TYR A 67 2.17 10.30 -22.80
C TYR A 67 3.12 10.31 -23.99
N LEU A 68 3.78 11.44 -24.32
CA LEU A 68 4.76 11.46 -25.40
C LEU A 68 5.89 10.45 -25.16
N PRO A 69 6.34 9.72 -26.19
CA PRO A 69 7.52 8.88 -26.11
C PRO A 69 8.75 9.67 -25.68
N LEU A 70 9.46 9.16 -24.67
CA LEU A 70 10.59 9.81 -24.04
C LEU A 70 11.83 8.92 -24.05
N PHE A 71 12.88 9.41 -24.67
CA PHE A 71 14.18 8.71 -24.78
C PHE A 71 15.28 9.52 -24.13
N VAL A 72 16.26 8.84 -23.57
CA VAL A 72 17.43 9.48 -22.95
C VAL A 72 18.72 8.79 -23.42
N SER A 73 19.84 9.52 -23.44
CA SER A 73 21.14 8.96 -23.77
C SER A 73 21.48 7.77 -22.86
N LYS A 74 21.97 6.68 -23.46
CA LYS A 74 22.32 5.41 -22.78
C LYS A 74 23.29 5.61 -21.60
N ARG A 75 24.10 6.67 -21.62
CA ARG A 75 25.01 7.05 -20.52
C ARG A 75 24.28 7.37 -19.21
N MET A 76 23.00 7.68 -19.26
CA MET A 76 22.18 8.05 -18.10
C MET A 76 21.45 6.87 -17.46
N LYS A 77 21.43 5.71 -18.09
CA LYS A 77 20.77 4.51 -17.55
C LYS A 77 21.27 4.17 -16.15
N GLY A 78 20.34 4.00 -15.20
CA GLY A 78 20.64 3.74 -13.79
C GLY A 78 21.14 4.94 -12.99
N LYS A 79 21.12 6.16 -13.56
CA LYS A 79 21.63 7.38 -12.91
C LYS A 79 20.54 8.41 -12.57
N LEU A 80 19.29 8.16 -12.96
CA LEU A 80 18.19 9.11 -12.82
C LEU A 80 17.19 8.68 -11.74
N GLY A 81 17.50 7.59 -11.02
CA GLY A 81 16.66 7.06 -9.95
C GLY A 81 15.28 6.68 -10.47
N LEU A 82 14.24 7.08 -9.75
CA LEU A 82 12.85 6.78 -10.13
C LEU A 82 12.43 7.36 -11.48
N HIS A 83 13.13 8.37 -12.01
CA HIS A 83 12.84 8.90 -13.34
C HIS A 83 13.14 7.90 -14.47
N ASP A 84 13.98 6.86 -14.23
CA ASP A 84 14.23 5.81 -15.21
C ASP A 84 12.94 5.10 -15.65
N TYR A 85 11.92 5.02 -14.77
CA TYR A 85 10.64 4.36 -15.03
C TYR A 85 9.67 5.12 -15.94
N VAL A 86 9.94 6.38 -16.26
CA VAL A 86 9.18 7.17 -17.25
C VAL A 86 9.90 7.33 -18.58
N ILE A 87 11.05 6.66 -18.74
CA ILE A 87 11.86 6.68 -19.95
C ILE A 87 11.55 5.43 -20.75
N ASP A 88 11.13 5.62 -22.00
CA ASP A 88 10.76 4.51 -22.88
C ASP A 88 11.96 3.70 -23.34
N ASP A 89 13.12 4.36 -23.54
CA ASP A 89 14.39 3.67 -23.81
C ASP A 89 15.60 4.58 -23.60
N PHE A 90 16.75 3.93 -23.33
CA PHE A 90 18.05 4.55 -23.24
C PHE A 90 18.85 4.24 -24.51
N VAL A 91 19.05 5.24 -25.37
CA VAL A 91 19.61 5.07 -26.70
C VAL A 91 20.81 6.00 -26.95
N ASP A 92 21.80 5.55 -27.74
CA ASP A 92 22.90 6.40 -28.16
C ASP A 92 22.58 7.16 -29.46
N ASN A 93 21.80 6.54 -30.34
CA ASN A 93 21.36 7.14 -31.58
C ASN A 93 19.81 7.17 -31.64
N PRO A 94 19.18 8.34 -31.55
CA PRO A 94 17.72 8.45 -31.57
C PRO A 94 17.11 8.40 -32.98
N THR A 95 17.93 8.30 -34.03
CA THR A 95 17.49 8.32 -35.45
C THR A 95 17.38 6.92 -36.04
N THR A 96 17.54 5.87 -35.24
CA THR A 96 17.42 4.48 -35.69
C THR A 96 15.97 4.09 -35.98
N ILE A 97 15.83 3.03 -36.78
CA ILE A 97 14.48 2.53 -37.13
C ILE A 97 13.76 1.94 -35.89
N GLU A 98 14.50 1.35 -34.95
CA GLU A 98 13.94 0.80 -33.71
C GLU A 98 13.30 1.90 -32.86
N VAL A 99 13.97 3.05 -32.73
CA VAL A 99 13.42 4.21 -32.02
C VAL A 99 12.20 4.76 -32.76
N ALA A 100 12.28 4.88 -34.08
CA ALA A 100 11.17 5.34 -34.90
C ALA A 100 9.93 4.44 -34.78
N THR A 101 10.14 3.10 -34.81
CA THR A 101 9.07 2.12 -34.64
C THR A 101 8.46 2.20 -33.22
N LYS A 102 9.28 2.31 -32.19
CA LYS A 102 8.78 2.44 -30.81
C LYS A 102 7.95 3.72 -30.61
N ILE A 103 8.36 4.83 -31.22
CA ILE A 103 7.57 6.07 -31.22
C ILE A 103 6.19 5.82 -31.88
N GLU A 104 6.18 5.21 -33.07
CA GLU A 104 4.94 4.96 -33.80
C GLU A 104 4.01 4.00 -33.03
N ASP A 105 4.54 2.94 -32.42
CA ASP A 105 3.78 1.98 -31.64
C ASP A 105 3.10 2.64 -30.43
N ILE A 106 3.81 3.49 -29.69
CA ILE A 106 3.26 4.19 -28.55
C ILE A 106 2.16 5.17 -29.00
N LEU A 107 2.42 5.97 -30.05
CA LEU A 107 1.46 6.94 -30.56
C LEU A 107 0.21 6.25 -31.14
N ARG A 108 0.40 5.12 -31.83
CA ARG A 108 -0.70 4.28 -32.32
C ARG A 108 -1.56 3.77 -31.16
N ASN A 109 -0.95 3.20 -30.11
CA ASN A 109 -1.67 2.72 -28.92
C ASN A 109 -2.46 3.84 -28.24
N ILE A 110 -1.89 5.05 -28.12
CA ILE A 110 -2.60 6.22 -27.58
C ILE A 110 -3.84 6.52 -28.41
N LYS A 111 -3.71 6.51 -29.74
CA LYS A 111 -4.81 6.83 -30.66
C LYS A 111 -5.88 5.72 -30.67
N GLU A 112 -5.48 4.45 -30.84
CA GLU A 112 -6.39 3.31 -30.96
C GLU A 112 -7.16 3.05 -29.67
N ARG A 113 -6.57 3.31 -28.53
CA ARG A 113 -7.21 3.16 -27.21
C ARG A 113 -7.99 4.40 -26.76
N GLY A 114 -8.02 5.46 -27.58
CA GLY A 114 -8.71 6.69 -27.22
C GLY A 114 -8.17 7.37 -25.95
N ILE A 115 -6.86 7.21 -25.67
CA ILE A 115 -6.22 7.86 -24.54
C ILE A 115 -6.13 9.35 -24.86
N ILE A 116 -7.05 10.12 -24.31
CA ILE A 116 -7.10 11.57 -24.52
C ILE A 116 -6.19 12.23 -23.49
N PRO A 117 -5.24 13.08 -23.90
CA PRO A 117 -4.56 13.98 -22.97
C PRO A 117 -5.60 14.91 -22.35
N GLU A 118 -5.76 14.89 -21.07
CA GLU A 118 -6.74 15.74 -20.40
C GLU A 118 -6.30 17.21 -20.46
N ASP A 119 -7.12 18.04 -21.09
CA ASP A 119 -7.05 19.47 -20.94
C ASP A 119 -7.55 19.86 -19.55
N LYS A 120 -6.67 20.50 -18.77
CA LYS A 120 -6.91 21.26 -17.55
C LYS A 120 -7.09 20.49 -16.22
N PHE A 121 -6.21 20.86 -15.28
CA PHE A 121 -6.28 20.69 -13.83
C PHE A 121 -6.11 19.27 -13.26
N ILE A 122 -4.85 18.88 -13.08
CA ILE A 122 -4.53 17.85 -12.09
C ILE A 122 -4.58 18.50 -10.71
N ASN A 123 -5.68 18.31 -10.01
CA ASN A 123 -5.81 18.79 -8.64
C ASN A 123 -6.14 17.69 -7.63
N THR A 124 -6.26 16.44 -8.06
CA THR A 124 -6.58 15.32 -7.17
C THR A 124 -5.64 14.14 -7.37
N SER A 125 -5.34 13.40 -6.30
CA SER A 125 -4.51 12.18 -6.35
C SER A 125 -5.08 11.12 -7.30
N SER A 126 -6.40 11.09 -7.48
CA SER A 126 -7.10 10.20 -8.41
C SER A 126 -6.71 10.40 -9.87
N ASP A 127 -6.51 11.65 -10.28
CA ASP A 127 -6.11 11.97 -11.64
C ASP A 127 -4.70 11.46 -11.94
N ILE A 128 -3.85 11.43 -10.91
CA ILE A 128 -2.49 10.90 -11.00
C ILE A 128 -2.50 9.40 -11.23
N PHE A 129 -3.31 8.65 -10.47
CA PHE A 129 -3.42 7.20 -10.67
C PHE A 129 -3.93 6.85 -12.06
N LEU A 130 -4.95 7.56 -12.55
CA LEU A 130 -5.46 7.38 -13.89
C LEU A 130 -4.39 7.64 -14.95
N ARG A 131 -3.56 8.67 -14.76
CA ARG A 131 -2.44 8.99 -15.65
C ARG A 131 -1.37 7.90 -15.65
N ILE A 132 -1.00 7.37 -14.49
CA ILE A 132 -0.07 6.25 -14.39
C ILE A 132 -0.58 5.06 -15.19
N TYR A 133 -1.86 4.73 -15.07
CA TYR A 133 -2.45 3.62 -15.82
C TYR A 133 -2.48 3.89 -17.32
N ARG A 134 -2.92 5.08 -17.75
CA ARG A 134 -2.91 5.47 -19.17
C ARG A 134 -1.50 5.44 -19.75
N TYR A 135 -0.52 5.90 -18.96
CA TYR A 135 0.90 5.81 -19.34
C TYR A 135 1.31 4.36 -19.60
N LYS A 136 1.03 3.46 -18.67
CA LYS A 136 1.36 2.02 -18.83
C LYS A 136 0.63 1.38 -19.99
N VAL A 137 -0.66 1.61 -20.10
CA VAL A 137 -1.51 1.06 -21.17
C VAL A 137 -1.06 1.56 -22.55
N SER A 138 -0.64 2.81 -22.67
CA SER A 138 -0.12 3.36 -23.94
C SER A 138 1.18 2.70 -24.40
N ARG A 139 1.93 2.08 -23.49
CA ARG A 139 3.17 1.34 -23.76
C ARG A 139 2.94 -0.17 -23.91
N ASN A 140 1.68 -0.65 -23.91
CA ASN A 140 1.35 -2.08 -23.79
C ASN A 140 2.01 -2.76 -22.57
N ASP A 141 2.29 -2.00 -21.53
CA ASP A 141 2.83 -2.49 -20.27
C ASP A 141 1.67 -2.62 -19.27
N PHE A 142 1.26 -3.83 -18.98
CA PHE A 142 0.14 -4.13 -18.11
C PHE A 142 0.55 -4.59 -16.72
N ILE A 143 1.86 -4.66 -16.43
CA ILE A 143 2.34 -5.23 -15.17
C ILE A 143 2.82 -4.11 -14.24
N MET A 144 2.27 -4.09 -13.02
CA MET A 144 2.71 -3.24 -11.91
C MET A 144 3.55 -4.08 -10.96
N LYS A 145 4.86 -3.82 -10.93
CA LYS A 145 5.83 -4.51 -10.06
C LYS A 145 6.18 -3.64 -8.87
N PRO A 146 6.02 -4.16 -7.63
CA PRO A 146 6.51 -3.45 -6.46
C PRO A 146 8.03 -3.62 -6.33
N GLU A 147 8.69 -2.59 -5.83
CA GLU A 147 10.11 -2.58 -5.50
C GLU A 147 10.31 -2.17 -4.03
N LEU A 148 11.44 -2.56 -3.46
CA LEU A 148 11.83 -2.13 -2.12
C LEU A 148 12.20 -0.65 -2.16
N VAL A 149 11.52 0.15 -1.35
CA VAL A 149 11.73 1.59 -1.24
C VAL A 149 11.76 1.98 0.22
N GLU A 150 12.92 2.41 0.72
CA GLU A 150 13.16 2.74 2.11
C GLU A 150 12.15 3.76 2.67
N LYS A 151 11.78 4.75 1.88
CA LYS A 151 10.87 5.84 2.31
C LYS A 151 9.39 5.49 2.18
N SER A 152 9.04 4.35 1.60
CA SER A 152 7.66 3.90 1.52
C SER A 152 7.12 3.52 2.90
N ALA A 153 5.88 3.82 3.19
CA ALA A 153 5.22 3.42 4.43
C ALA A 153 5.23 1.90 4.67
N THR A 154 5.21 1.12 3.58
CA THR A 154 5.21 -0.35 3.62
C THR A 154 6.58 -0.97 3.39
N GLY A 155 7.61 -0.17 3.09
CA GLY A 155 8.90 -0.66 2.59
C GLY A 155 8.85 -1.13 1.14
N TYR A 156 7.67 -1.22 0.54
CA TYR A 156 7.43 -1.51 -0.87
C TYR A 156 6.68 -0.36 -1.52
N SER A 157 6.97 -0.09 -2.79
CA SER A 157 6.21 0.84 -3.60
C SER A 157 6.28 0.45 -5.07
N TYR A 158 5.29 0.87 -5.84
CA TYR A 158 5.39 0.81 -7.29
C TYR A 158 6.16 2.05 -7.78
N PRO A 159 7.22 1.89 -8.58
CA PRO A 159 8.15 2.99 -8.88
C PRO A 159 7.50 4.27 -9.39
N LEU A 160 6.47 4.15 -10.25
CA LEU A 160 5.75 5.34 -10.73
C LEU A 160 4.99 6.06 -9.60
N LEU A 161 4.41 5.32 -8.65
CA LEU A 161 3.75 5.94 -7.49
C LEU A 161 4.76 6.64 -6.59
N GLU A 162 5.90 6.02 -6.35
CA GLU A 162 6.97 6.61 -5.56
C GLU A 162 7.55 7.86 -6.22
N LEU A 163 7.69 7.85 -7.55
CA LEU A 163 8.10 9.03 -8.29
C LEU A 163 7.15 10.21 -8.03
N PHE A 164 5.83 9.98 -8.08
CA PHE A 164 4.84 11.03 -7.80
C PHE A 164 4.86 11.50 -6.36
N HIS A 165 5.03 10.59 -5.41
CA HIS A 165 5.17 10.95 -4.01
C HIS A 165 6.36 11.87 -3.80
N ASN A 166 7.53 11.53 -4.36
CA ASN A 166 8.74 12.35 -4.27
C ASN A 166 8.60 13.72 -4.97
N LEU A 167 7.68 13.85 -5.92
CA LEU A 167 7.34 15.11 -6.55
C LEU A 167 6.28 15.91 -5.77
N GLY A 168 5.77 15.37 -4.65
CA GLY A 168 4.80 16.04 -3.78
C GLY A 168 3.35 15.98 -4.27
N TYR A 169 3.03 15.11 -5.23
CA TYR A 169 1.68 15.03 -5.81
C TYR A 169 0.70 14.19 -4.99
N TYR A 170 1.16 13.31 -4.11
CA TYR A 170 0.31 12.56 -3.22
C TYR A 170 1.03 12.17 -1.92
N HIS A 171 0.25 11.67 -0.92
CA HIS A 171 0.79 11.23 0.36
C HIS A 171 0.93 9.71 0.42
N LEU A 172 1.93 9.21 1.17
CA LEU A 172 2.20 7.76 1.33
C LEU A 172 0.99 6.96 1.83
N ARG A 173 0.08 7.57 2.60
CA ARG A 173 -1.17 6.91 3.05
C ARG A 173 -2.10 6.51 1.90
N GLU A 174 -1.95 7.11 0.73
CA GLU A 174 -2.76 6.81 -0.45
C GLU A 174 -2.33 5.53 -1.18
N HIS A 175 -1.18 4.95 -0.85
CA HIS A 175 -0.75 3.67 -1.42
C HIS A 175 -1.79 2.56 -1.24
N PHE A 176 -2.35 2.47 -0.05
CA PHE A 176 -3.38 1.46 0.24
C PHE A 176 -4.67 1.71 -0.53
N SER A 177 -5.03 2.98 -0.74
CA SER A 177 -6.19 3.36 -1.53
C SER A 177 -6.03 2.98 -3.00
N PHE A 178 -4.81 3.05 -3.52
CA PHE A 178 -4.47 2.67 -4.89
C PHE A 178 -4.70 1.19 -5.18
N GLU A 179 -4.09 0.30 -4.40
CA GLU A 179 -4.22 -1.15 -4.58
C GLU A 179 -5.69 -1.57 -4.47
N GLN A 180 -6.39 -1.00 -3.51
CA GLN A 180 -7.76 -1.31 -3.23
C GLN A 180 -8.73 -0.85 -4.33
N ILE A 181 -8.69 0.43 -4.72
CA ILE A 181 -9.57 0.97 -5.76
C ILE A 181 -9.37 0.19 -7.06
N SER A 182 -8.13 -0.14 -7.37
CA SER A 182 -7.80 -0.87 -8.59
C SER A 182 -8.32 -2.30 -8.57
N TYR A 183 -8.26 -2.96 -7.41
CA TYR A 183 -8.82 -4.30 -7.23
C TYR A 183 -10.35 -4.28 -7.25
N GLU A 184 -10.99 -3.39 -6.50
CA GLU A 184 -12.46 -3.28 -6.41
C GLU A 184 -13.11 -2.93 -7.76
N LYS A 185 -12.45 -2.11 -8.57
CA LYS A 185 -12.92 -1.77 -9.93
C LYS A 185 -12.55 -2.81 -10.98
N GLY A 186 -11.92 -3.92 -10.59
CA GLY A 186 -11.45 -4.94 -11.51
C GLY A 186 -10.36 -4.46 -12.47
N ILE A 187 -9.70 -3.33 -12.16
CA ILE A 187 -8.59 -2.79 -12.95
C ILE A 187 -7.38 -3.71 -12.82
N PHE A 188 -7.13 -4.21 -11.61
CA PHE A 188 -6.04 -5.11 -11.31
C PHE A 188 -6.52 -6.50 -10.94
N ARG A 189 -5.68 -7.48 -11.25
CA ARG A 189 -5.69 -8.79 -10.61
C ARG A 189 -4.30 -9.12 -10.06
N PRO A 190 -4.18 -9.80 -8.91
CA PRO A 190 -2.91 -10.30 -8.41
C PRO A 190 -2.33 -11.29 -9.42
N LEU A 191 -1.07 -11.06 -9.81
CA LEU A 191 -0.34 -11.92 -10.76
C LEU A 191 0.62 -12.85 -10.03
N ARG A 192 1.45 -12.31 -9.15
CA ARG A 192 2.46 -13.04 -8.40
C ARG A 192 2.61 -12.48 -6.99
N PHE A 193 2.60 -13.38 -5.99
CA PHE A 193 2.97 -13.04 -4.63
C PHE A 193 4.46 -12.67 -4.56
N VAL A 194 4.78 -11.55 -3.94
CA VAL A 194 6.15 -11.04 -3.77
C VAL A 194 6.62 -11.22 -2.35
N ASN A 195 5.83 -10.76 -1.37
CA ASN A 195 6.20 -10.84 0.04
C ASN A 195 4.97 -10.72 0.96
N LYS A 196 5.17 -11.10 2.21
CA LYS A 196 4.25 -10.83 3.30
C LYS A 196 4.95 -9.92 4.31
N ILE A 197 4.41 -8.76 4.54
CA ILE A 197 4.90 -7.78 5.51
C ILE A 197 3.92 -7.62 6.67
N HIS A 198 4.38 -6.99 7.73
CA HIS A 198 3.54 -6.66 8.88
C HIS A 198 3.45 -5.16 9.04
N LEU A 199 2.27 -4.68 9.34
CA LEU A 199 1.97 -3.26 9.50
C LEU A 199 1.63 -2.94 10.95
N CYS A 200 2.01 -1.75 11.37
CA CYS A 200 1.60 -1.19 12.65
C CYS A 200 0.07 -1.07 12.70
N PRO A 201 -0.61 -1.58 13.72
CA PRO A 201 -2.07 -1.52 13.83
C PRO A 201 -2.62 -0.08 13.97
N LYS A 202 -1.77 0.88 14.36
CA LYS A 202 -2.16 2.29 14.54
C LYS A 202 -1.99 3.13 13.28
N CYS A 203 -0.79 3.10 12.67
CA CYS A 203 -0.44 3.99 11.56
C CYS A 203 -0.19 3.26 10.22
N GLN A 204 -0.25 1.93 10.20
CA GLN A 204 -0.10 1.08 9.01
C GLN A 204 1.28 1.14 8.33
N HIS A 205 2.30 1.65 9.00
CA HIS A 205 3.68 1.57 8.53
C HIS A 205 4.29 0.21 8.85
N SER A 206 5.16 -0.29 7.97
CA SER A 206 5.90 -1.54 8.16
C SER A 206 7.29 -1.36 8.80
N HIS A 207 7.69 -0.13 9.08
CA HIS A 207 8.96 0.17 9.73
C HIS A 207 8.89 -0.19 11.23
N LEU A 208 9.15 -1.45 11.53
CA LEU A 208 9.01 -2.05 12.85
C LEU A 208 10.37 -2.51 13.36
N LEU A 209 10.69 -2.15 14.59
CA LEU A 209 11.80 -2.71 15.33
C LEU A 209 11.27 -3.86 16.20
N TYR A 210 11.81 -5.05 16.00
CA TYR A 210 11.45 -6.23 16.78
C TYR A 210 12.46 -6.41 17.91
N TYR A 211 11.97 -6.71 19.10
CA TYR A 211 12.79 -6.96 20.25
C TYR A 211 12.13 -7.96 21.20
N GLU A 212 12.96 -8.67 21.95
CA GLU A 212 12.54 -9.65 22.92
C GLU A 212 12.34 -9.01 24.29
N THR A 213 11.36 -9.49 25.03
CA THR A 213 11.03 -8.99 26.36
C THR A 213 10.78 -10.11 27.34
N CYS A 214 11.02 -9.80 28.62
CA CYS A 214 10.68 -10.70 29.72
C CYS A 214 9.17 -10.95 29.81
N PRO A 215 8.71 -12.23 29.83
CA PRO A 215 7.30 -12.54 29.93
C PRO A 215 6.65 -12.10 31.24
N LYS A 216 7.44 -11.83 32.30
CA LYS A 216 6.94 -11.44 33.62
C LYS A 216 6.81 -9.92 33.77
N CYS A 217 7.84 -9.14 33.42
CA CYS A 217 7.85 -7.70 33.66
C CYS A 217 7.89 -6.85 32.39
N GLY A 218 8.08 -7.44 31.20
CA GLY A 218 8.12 -6.73 29.93
C GLY A 218 9.42 -6.00 29.62
N SER A 219 10.44 -6.07 30.48
CA SER A 219 11.76 -5.46 30.25
C SER A 219 12.45 -6.13 29.08
N SER A 220 13.13 -5.35 28.24
CA SER A 220 14.01 -5.81 27.15
C SER A 220 15.46 -6.00 27.59
N GLU A 221 15.77 -5.71 28.86
CA GLU A 221 17.10 -5.89 29.42
C GLU A 221 17.28 -7.35 29.79
N LEU A 222 17.73 -8.14 28.81
CA LEU A 222 17.84 -9.59 28.90
C LEU A 222 19.30 -10.02 28.71
N HIS A 223 19.77 -10.84 29.62
CA HIS A 223 21.00 -11.60 29.46
C HIS A 223 20.67 -12.93 28.82
N ILE A 224 21.43 -13.36 27.81
CA ILE A 224 21.21 -14.60 27.07
C ILE A 224 22.42 -15.50 27.26
N GLU A 225 22.18 -16.68 27.73
CA GLU A 225 23.21 -17.68 27.94
C GLU A 225 22.81 -19.02 27.32
N GLN A 226 23.77 -19.75 26.75
CA GLN A 226 23.52 -21.09 26.22
C GLN A 226 23.36 -22.07 27.36
N MET A 227 22.44 -23.02 27.25
CA MET A 227 22.35 -24.18 28.13
C MET A 227 23.18 -25.32 27.55
N ILE A 228 23.86 -26.02 28.43
CA ILE A 228 24.58 -27.27 28.12
C ILE A 228 23.83 -28.43 28.75
N HIS A 229 23.57 -29.46 27.94
CA HIS A 229 23.11 -30.77 28.39
C HIS A 229 24.23 -31.77 28.26
N HIS A 230 24.75 -32.26 29.37
CA HIS A 230 25.78 -33.30 29.42
C HIS A 230 25.12 -34.67 29.35
N PHE A 231 25.44 -35.46 28.31
CA PHE A 231 24.76 -36.72 28.01
C PHE A 231 25.00 -37.80 29.10
N ALA A 232 26.20 -37.90 29.61
CA ALA A 232 26.58 -38.95 30.56
C ALA A 232 25.82 -38.90 31.89
N CYS A 233 25.49 -37.68 32.39
CA CYS A 233 24.81 -37.54 33.69
C CYS A 233 23.47 -36.79 33.58
N ALA A 234 23.06 -36.46 32.34
CA ALA A 234 21.83 -35.68 31.99
C ALA A 234 21.70 -34.35 32.74
N ASN A 235 22.82 -33.73 33.13
CA ASN A 235 22.80 -32.39 33.74
C ASN A 235 22.53 -31.35 32.67
N ILE A 236 21.54 -30.48 32.91
CA ILE A 236 21.22 -29.33 32.05
C ILE A 236 21.34 -28.07 32.89
N SER A 237 22.28 -27.20 32.55
CA SER A 237 22.46 -25.91 33.20
C SER A 237 23.16 -24.89 32.27
N ALA A 238 23.27 -23.67 32.73
CA ALA A 238 23.89 -22.57 31.98
C ALA A 238 25.37 -22.85 31.68
N GLU A 239 25.84 -22.45 30.46
CA GLU A 239 27.22 -22.70 30.03
C GLU A 239 28.25 -22.07 30.98
N SER A 240 27.93 -20.95 31.62
CA SER A 240 28.79 -20.32 32.64
C SER A 240 29.09 -21.28 33.80
N THR A 241 28.14 -22.11 34.21
CA THR A 241 28.31 -23.09 35.29
C THR A 241 29.22 -24.24 34.91
N TYR A 242 29.43 -24.51 33.62
CA TYR A 242 30.36 -25.51 33.10
C TYR A 242 31.76 -24.93 32.86
N ASN A 243 31.92 -23.60 32.81
CA ASN A 243 33.21 -23.00 32.53
C ASN A 243 34.11 -22.95 33.75
N LEU A 244 35.10 -23.82 33.77
CA LEU A 244 36.14 -23.87 34.82
C LEU A 244 37.49 -23.55 34.18
N GLY A 245 37.97 -22.33 34.37
CA GLY A 245 39.27 -21.92 33.85
C GLY A 245 39.45 -22.00 32.33
N GLY A 246 38.37 -21.79 31.56
CA GLY A 246 38.36 -21.84 30.06
C GLY A 246 38.11 -23.23 29.49
N GLN A 247 37.85 -24.23 30.32
CA GLN A 247 37.44 -25.57 29.92
C GLN A 247 36.02 -25.85 30.38
N LEU A 248 35.24 -26.57 29.56
CA LEU A 248 33.91 -27.02 29.95
C LEU A 248 34.01 -28.27 30.79
N VAL A 249 33.59 -28.15 32.04
CA VAL A 249 33.56 -29.26 33.03
C VAL A 249 32.17 -29.36 33.64
N CYS A 250 31.59 -30.54 33.66
CA CYS A 250 30.23 -30.70 34.19
C CYS A 250 30.19 -30.40 35.71
N PRO A 251 29.31 -29.47 36.16
CA PRO A 251 29.23 -29.13 37.58
C PRO A 251 28.67 -30.23 38.45
N LYS A 252 28.02 -31.25 37.87
CA LYS A 252 27.41 -32.38 38.59
C LYS A 252 28.34 -33.59 38.74
N CYS A 253 29.01 -34.00 37.66
CA CYS A 253 29.84 -35.21 37.67
C CYS A 253 31.34 -34.92 37.48
N HIS A 254 31.72 -33.66 37.29
CA HIS A 254 33.09 -33.17 37.14
C HIS A 254 33.85 -33.72 35.93
N GLU A 255 33.14 -34.33 34.95
CA GLU A 255 33.75 -34.79 33.70
C GLU A 255 33.97 -33.61 32.74
N PRO A 256 35.12 -33.56 32.05
CA PRO A 256 35.39 -32.56 31.05
C PRO A 256 34.61 -32.83 29.75
N LEU A 257 34.00 -31.81 29.18
CA LEU A 257 33.24 -31.87 27.92
C LEU A 257 34.14 -31.41 26.79
N ARG A 258 34.35 -32.25 25.77
CA ARG A 258 35.29 -32.00 24.68
C ARG A 258 34.59 -31.86 23.31
N HIS A 259 33.58 -32.69 23.08
CA HIS A 259 32.96 -32.81 21.74
C HIS A 259 31.46 -32.60 21.82
N ILE A 260 31.00 -31.53 21.14
CA ILE A 260 29.55 -31.27 20.94
C ILE A 260 28.95 -32.41 20.10
N GLY A 261 27.80 -32.90 20.49
CA GLY A 261 27.12 -34.01 19.83
C GLY A 261 27.56 -35.40 20.34
N VAL A 262 28.67 -35.48 21.12
CA VAL A 262 29.17 -36.71 21.73
C VAL A 262 29.09 -36.63 23.25
N ASP A 263 29.71 -35.64 23.86
CA ASP A 263 29.72 -35.46 25.30
C ASP A 263 28.52 -34.61 25.76
N TYR A 264 28.14 -33.61 24.94
CA TYR A 264 27.08 -32.66 25.26
C TYR A 264 26.42 -32.08 24.01
N ASP A 265 25.25 -31.45 24.19
CA ASP A 265 24.62 -30.58 23.24
C ASP A 265 24.22 -29.23 23.88
N ARG A 266 23.70 -28.31 23.04
CA ARG A 266 23.15 -27.00 23.43
C ARG A 266 21.67 -26.97 23.08
N PRO A 267 20.78 -27.51 23.90
CA PRO A 267 19.37 -27.71 23.55
C PRO A 267 18.58 -26.41 23.50
N ALA A 268 18.99 -25.36 24.22
CA ALA A 268 18.27 -24.09 24.30
C ALA A 268 19.15 -22.94 24.77
N SER A 269 18.68 -21.72 24.62
CA SER A 269 19.19 -20.54 25.31
C SER A 269 18.36 -20.25 26.56
N LEU A 270 19.01 -19.87 27.64
CA LEU A 270 18.38 -19.36 28.85
C LEU A 270 18.43 -17.87 28.84
N TYR A 271 17.30 -17.24 29.04
CA TYR A 271 17.17 -15.80 29.21
C TYR A 271 17.06 -15.46 30.70
N SER A 272 17.82 -14.49 31.16
CA SER A 272 17.73 -13.92 32.50
C SER A 272 17.36 -12.42 32.39
N CYS A 273 16.31 -12.02 33.06
CA CYS A 273 15.88 -10.65 33.08
C CYS A 273 16.65 -9.85 34.14
N GLU A 274 17.43 -8.86 33.75
CA GLU A 274 18.20 -8.01 34.69
C GLU A 274 17.29 -7.18 35.61
N ASN A 275 16.07 -6.82 35.12
CA ASN A 275 15.14 -6.01 35.91
C ASN A 275 14.41 -6.78 37.02
N CYS A 276 13.99 -8.04 36.80
CA CYS A 276 13.18 -8.78 37.76
C CYS A 276 13.74 -10.14 38.16
N GLY A 277 14.92 -10.52 37.66
CA GLY A 277 15.60 -11.79 37.97
C GLY A 277 14.88 -13.05 37.44
N ASN A 278 13.87 -12.91 36.58
CA ASN A 278 13.13 -14.03 36.03
C ASN A 278 13.95 -14.76 34.97
N ASN A 279 14.07 -16.09 35.10
CA ASN A 279 14.70 -16.96 34.12
C ASN A 279 13.66 -17.68 33.27
N PHE A 280 13.86 -17.72 31.94
CA PHE A 280 12.92 -18.31 31.00
C PHE A 280 13.63 -18.73 29.70
N ILE A 281 12.98 -19.60 28.94
CA ILE A 281 13.51 -20.12 27.66
C ILE A 281 12.86 -19.41 26.47
N SER A 282 11.63 -18.93 26.65
CA SER A 282 10.87 -18.31 25.56
C SER A 282 10.55 -16.85 25.89
N PRO A 283 11.24 -15.89 25.27
CA PRO A 283 10.92 -14.48 25.41
C PRO A 283 9.61 -14.13 24.68
N VAL A 284 9.03 -13.01 25.05
CA VAL A 284 7.90 -12.41 24.32
C VAL A 284 8.44 -11.41 23.31
N THR A 285 8.24 -11.67 22.03
CA THR A 285 8.63 -10.74 20.99
C THR A 285 7.60 -9.61 20.87
N LYS A 286 8.06 -8.38 20.93
CA LYS A 286 7.31 -7.15 20.67
C LYS A 286 7.83 -6.45 19.43
N ALA A 287 7.03 -5.52 18.93
CA ALA A 287 7.39 -4.63 17.86
C ALA A 287 7.13 -3.17 18.26
N SER A 288 8.08 -2.29 17.98
CA SER A 288 7.94 -0.85 18.12
C SER A 288 7.92 -0.21 16.74
N CYS A 289 6.89 0.58 16.45
CA CYS A 289 6.79 1.30 15.19
C CYS A 289 7.67 2.54 15.23
N THR A 290 8.67 2.63 14.35
CA THR A 290 9.58 3.76 14.28
C THR A 290 8.92 5.06 13.82
N TYR A 291 7.74 4.97 13.18
CA TYR A 291 7.00 6.13 12.70
C TYR A 291 6.13 6.78 13.78
N CYS A 292 5.34 5.99 14.52
CA CYS A 292 4.38 6.53 15.50
C CYS A 292 4.70 6.17 16.96
N GLY A 293 5.80 5.47 17.23
CA GLY A 293 6.23 5.08 18.57
C GLY A 293 5.34 4.04 19.27
N THR A 294 4.36 3.47 18.54
CA THR A 294 3.45 2.48 19.15
C THR A 294 4.17 1.16 19.36
N GLU A 295 4.16 0.67 20.61
CA GLU A 295 4.59 -0.68 20.94
C GLU A 295 3.41 -1.64 20.90
N THR A 296 3.64 -2.84 20.35
CA THR A 296 2.60 -3.85 20.20
C THR A 296 3.21 -5.25 20.23
N ASN A 297 2.41 -6.25 20.56
CA ASN A 297 2.83 -7.64 20.40
C ASN A 297 2.84 -8.02 18.91
N VAL A 298 3.77 -8.90 18.50
CA VAL A 298 3.85 -9.37 17.10
C VAL A 298 2.52 -9.95 16.60
N LYS A 299 1.76 -10.60 17.47
CA LYS A 299 0.44 -11.17 17.15
C LYS A 299 -0.64 -10.12 16.85
N GLU A 300 -0.38 -8.86 17.15
CA GLU A 300 -1.30 -7.74 16.94
C GLU A 300 -1.01 -6.95 15.67
N LEU A 301 0.13 -7.21 15.06
CA LEU A 301 0.50 -6.62 13.78
C LEU A 301 -0.46 -7.05 12.68
N VAL A 302 -0.70 -6.16 11.74
CA VAL A 302 -1.59 -6.42 10.59
C VAL A 302 -0.78 -7.04 9.46
N PRO A 303 -1.02 -8.31 9.07
CA PRO A 303 -0.34 -8.90 7.92
C PRO A 303 -0.85 -8.25 6.63
N HIS A 304 0.06 -7.99 5.70
CA HIS A 304 -0.22 -7.43 4.39
C HIS A 304 0.57 -8.19 3.33
N ASP A 305 -0.14 -8.69 2.32
CA ASP A 305 0.45 -9.40 1.20
C ASP A 305 0.80 -8.42 0.08
N VAL A 306 2.05 -8.46 -0.38
CA VAL A 306 2.55 -7.65 -1.50
C VAL A 306 2.53 -8.50 -2.76
N PHE A 307 1.89 -7.98 -3.83
CA PHE A 307 1.75 -8.66 -5.10
C PHE A 307 2.34 -7.86 -6.26
N GLU A 308 2.80 -8.54 -7.29
CA GLU A 308 2.76 -7.98 -8.63
C GLU A 308 1.30 -8.02 -9.11
N PHE A 309 0.85 -6.95 -9.72
CA PHE A 309 -0.49 -6.86 -10.29
C PHE A 309 -0.44 -6.77 -11.80
N GLU A 310 -1.45 -7.33 -12.46
CA GLU A 310 -1.69 -7.16 -13.87
C GLU A 310 -2.91 -6.28 -14.09
N ILE A 311 -2.80 -5.27 -14.94
CA ILE A 311 -3.93 -4.49 -15.43
C ILE A 311 -4.78 -5.41 -16.31
N THR A 312 -6.04 -5.65 -15.94
CA THR A 312 -6.92 -6.52 -16.71
C THR A 312 -7.32 -5.87 -18.06
N PRO A 313 -7.70 -6.66 -19.09
CA PRO A 313 -8.21 -6.10 -20.34
C PRO A 313 -9.39 -5.14 -20.12
N GLN A 314 -10.34 -5.52 -19.28
CA GLN A 314 -11.49 -4.68 -18.91
C GLN A 314 -11.03 -3.41 -18.17
N GLY A 315 -10.05 -3.54 -17.29
CA GLY A 315 -9.43 -2.40 -16.61
C GLY A 315 -8.77 -1.45 -17.59
N ALA A 316 -8.06 -1.96 -18.59
CA ALA A 316 -7.41 -1.16 -19.62
C ALA A 316 -8.43 -0.37 -20.47
N GLU A 317 -9.56 -0.99 -20.83
CA GLU A 317 -10.66 -0.30 -21.52
C GLU A 317 -11.30 0.78 -20.64
N ASN A 318 -11.62 0.45 -19.39
CA ASN A 318 -12.19 1.41 -18.45
C ASN A 318 -11.27 2.61 -18.22
N ILE A 319 -9.96 2.40 -18.15
CA ILE A 319 -8.95 3.44 -18.01
C ILE A 319 -8.90 4.35 -19.24
N ALA A 320 -8.96 3.77 -20.43
CA ALA A 320 -8.88 4.52 -21.68
C ALA A 320 -10.09 5.47 -21.87
N HIS A 321 -11.29 4.99 -21.56
CA HIS A 321 -12.55 5.70 -21.78
C HIS A 321 -13.14 6.39 -20.55
N SER A 322 -12.55 6.17 -19.37
CA SER A 322 -13.11 6.71 -18.12
C SER A 322 -12.87 8.20 -17.99
N LEU A 323 -13.97 8.96 -18.00
CA LEU A 323 -14.02 10.34 -17.54
C LEU A 323 -14.17 10.43 -16.00
N TYR A 324 -14.29 9.27 -15.33
CA TYR A 324 -14.47 9.24 -13.87
C TYR A 324 -13.12 9.28 -13.17
N PRO A 325 -12.90 10.24 -12.29
CA PRO A 325 -11.76 10.22 -11.40
C PRO A 325 -11.74 8.91 -10.60
N LEU A 326 -10.58 8.26 -10.53
CA LEU A 326 -10.33 7.20 -9.55
C LEU A 326 -10.19 7.92 -8.22
N TYR A 327 -11.23 7.90 -7.42
CA TYR A 327 -11.34 8.75 -6.25
C TYR A 327 -10.24 8.53 -5.22
N SER A 328 -9.49 9.57 -4.91
CA SER A 328 -8.73 9.67 -3.69
C SER A 328 -9.66 10.14 -2.59
N ILE A 329 -9.95 9.27 -1.66
CA ILE A 329 -10.49 9.74 -0.40
C ILE A 329 -9.32 10.41 0.31
N ASN A 330 -9.44 11.70 0.55
CA ASN A 330 -8.48 12.43 1.36
C ASN A 330 -8.36 11.70 2.72
N SER A 331 -7.23 11.03 2.93
CA SER A 331 -6.89 10.32 4.16
C SER A 331 -6.61 11.27 5.34
N TYR A 332 -7.26 12.43 5.35
CA TYR A 332 -7.16 13.41 6.43
C TYR A 332 -7.92 13.02 7.71
N PHE A 333 -8.61 11.88 7.66
CA PHE A 333 -9.39 11.44 8.82
C PHE A 333 -8.75 10.23 9.48
N ASP A 334 -8.38 10.37 10.74
CA ASP A 334 -7.76 9.31 11.55
C ASP A 334 -8.62 8.04 11.70
N ASN A 335 -9.91 8.15 11.44
CA ASN A 335 -10.87 7.05 11.54
C ASN A 335 -11.23 6.42 10.19
N TYR A 336 -10.60 6.83 9.09
CA TYR A 336 -10.79 6.21 7.79
C TYR A 336 -9.73 5.14 7.51
N MET A 337 -10.19 4.03 6.98
CA MET A 337 -9.33 2.95 6.44
C MET A 337 -9.71 2.62 5.02
N SER A 338 -8.74 2.15 4.24
CA SER A 338 -9.06 1.48 2.98
C SER A 338 -9.84 0.20 3.25
N PHE A 339 -10.70 -0.23 2.31
CA PHE A 339 -11.50 -1.45 2.48
C PHE A 339 -10.62 -2.69 2.74
N TYR A 340 -9.50 -2.80 2.06
CA TYR A 340 -8.53 -3.88 2.27
C TYR A 340 -7.95 -3.86 3.69
N ALA A 341 -7.48 -2.72 4.17
CA ALA A 341 -6.96 -2.57 5.53
C ALA A 341 -8.06 -2.83 6.58
N PHE A 342 -9.26 -2.33 6.34
CA PHE A 342 -10.44 -2.58 7.18
C PHE A 342 -10.77 -4.08 7.24
N ARG A 343 -10.84 -4.76 6.09
CA ARG A 343 -11.09 -6.20 5.99
C ARG A 343 -10.06 -7.02 6.76
N ASN A 344 -8.77 -6.73 6.58
CA ASN A 344 -7.71 -7.41 7.31
C ASN A 344 -7.78 -7.17 8.81
N ARG A 345 -8.06 -5.93 9.23
CA ARG A 345 -8.25 -5.60 10.63
C ARG A 345 -9.47 -6.31 11.23
N LEU A 346 -10.58 -6.32 10.53
CA LEU A 346 -11.80 -7.03 10.93
C LEU A 346 -11.54 -8.53 11.08
N LYS A 347 -10.83 -9.15 10.12
CA LYS A 347 -10.41 -10.56 10.20
C LYS A 347 -9.62 -10.83 11.48
N LEU A 348 -8.62 -10.00 11.80
CA LEU A 348 -7.83 -10.14 13.03
C LEU A 348 -8.68 -9.99 14.29
N LEU A 349 -9.64 -9.06 14.31
CA LEU A 349 -10.55 -8.87 15.44
C LEU A 349 -11.46 -10.08 15.64
N ILE A 350 -11.98 -10.66 14.56
CA ILE A 350 -12.78 -11.89 14.58
C ILE A 350 -11.93 -13.06 15.10
N GLU A 351 -10.73 -13.25 14.61
CA GLU A 351 -9.81 -14.29 15.07
C GLU A 351 -9.49 -14.16 16.58
N ARG A 352 -9.31 -12.94 17.07
CA ARG A 352 -9.11 -12.66 18.49
C ARG A 352 -10.34 -12.98 19.32
N LYS A 353 -11.52 -12.60 18.88
CA LYS A 353 -12.78 -12.90 19.58
C LYS A 353 -12.98 -14.41 19.72
N ILE A 354 -12.75 -15.17 18.65
CA ILE A 354 -12.86 -16.63 18.64
C ILE A 354 -11.85 -17.28 19.58
N ASN A 355 -10.60 -16.80 19.62
CA ASN A 355 -9.52 -17.46 20.34
C ASN A 355 -9.35 -17.02 21.80
N LYS A 356 -9.87 -15.86 22.21
CA LYS A 356 -9.53 -15.29 23.52
C LYS A 356 -10.70 -14.75 24.35
N ASP A 357 -11.94 -14.78 23.85
CA ASP A 357 -13.13 -14.25 24.53
C ASP A 357 -13.02 -12.78 25.03
N GLN A 358 -12.05 -12.02 24.48
CA GLN A 358 -11.64 -10.72 25.02
C GLN A 358 -12.33 -9.50 24.39
N ILE A 359 -13.12 -9.68 23.33
CA ILE A 359 -13.83 -8.59 22.69
C ILE A 359 -15.33 -8.80 22.81
N VAL A 360 -15.93 -8.12 23.77
CA VAL A 360 -17.38 -8.07 23.92
C VAL A 360 -17.90 -7.01 22.93
N GLY A 361 -18.62 -7.43 21.90
CA GLY A 361 -19.35 -6.51 21.02
C GLY A 361 -18.60 -5.93 19.84
N LEU A 362 -18.06 -6.77 18.95
CA LEU A 362 -17.67 -6.32 17.61
C LEU A 362 -18.93 -6.19 16.74
N VAL A 363 -19.24 -4.97 16.30
CA VAL A 363 -20.42 -4.69 15.47
C VAL A 363 -20.00 -4.04 14.17
N LEU A 364 -20.48 -4.59 13.05
CA LEU A 364 -20.33 -4.03 11.73
C LEU A 364 -21.64 -3.29 11.36
N ALA A 365 -21.52 -2.02 11.01
CA ALA A 365 -22.63 -1.26 10.44
C ALA A 365 -22.37 -1.04 8.96
N LYS A 366 -23.36 -1.31 8.12
CA LYS A 366 -23.34 -1.01 6.68
C LYS A 366 -24.36 0.09 6.39
N ILE A 367 -23.95 1.08 5.58
CA ILE A 367 -24.81 2.17 5.11
C ILE A 367 -24.75 2.16 3.59
N TRP A 368 -25.88 2.08 2.92
CA TRP A 368 -25.98 2.06 1.45
C TRP A 368 -27.18 2.84 0.96
N THR A 369 -27.21 3.10 -0.34
CA THR A 369 -28.27 3.86 -0.99
C THR A 369 -28.90 3.04 -2.10
N LEU A 370 -30.22 3.10 -2.23
CA LEU A 370 -30.98 2.50 -3.31
C LEU A 370 -31.55 3.59 -4.24
N ASP A 371 -31.53 3.34 -5.55
CA ASP A 371 -32.21 4.15 -6.55
C ASP A 371 -33.73 3.91 -6.55
N GLU A 372 -34.46 4.64 -7.40
CA GLU A 372 -35.91 4.49 -7.56
C GLU A 372 -36.36 3.08 -8.00
N ASN A 373 -35.45 2.30 -8.56
CA ASN A 373 -35.69 0.91 -9.00
C ASN A 373 -35.26 -0.11 -7.93
N GLY A 374 -34.87 0.32 -6.74
CA GLY A 374 -34.39 -0.53 -5.65
C GLY A 374 -33.01 -1.13 -5.88
N ARG A 375 -32.17 -0.53 -6.76
CA ARG A 375 -30.80 -0.98 -7.02
C ARG A 375 -29.82 -0.18 -6.18
N THR A 376 -28.82 -0.87 -5.64
CA THR A 376 -27.78 -0.22 -4.84
C THR A 376 -26.93 0.71 -5.72
N THR A 377 -26.74 1.94 -5.28
CA THR A 377 -25.97 2.97 -5.98
C THR A 377 -24.55 3.05 -5.44
N VAL A 378 -23.64 3.58 -6.27
CA VAL A 378 -22.24 3.77 -5.87
C VAL A 378 -22.12 4.87 -4.83
N VAL A 379 -21.41 4.59 -3.75
CA VAL A 379 -21.11 5.58 -2.70
C VAL A 379 -20.04 6.55 -3.20
N THR A 380 -20.34 7.85 -3.19
CA THR A 380 -19.41 8.91 -3.61
C THR A 380 -18.40 9.26 -2.50
N ASP A 381 -17.31 9.91 -2.89
CA ASP A 381 -16.27 10.31 -1.92
C ASP A 381 -16.72 11.41 -0.98
N ASP A 382 -17.60 12.30 -1.43
CA ASP A 382 -18.19 13.34 -0.57
C ASP A 382 -19.02 12.73 0.56
N ILE A 383 -19.75 11.66 0.26
CA ILE A 383 -20.50 10.90 1.27
C ILE A 383 -19.53 10.24 2.25
N VAL A 384 -18.43 9.65 1.78
CA VAL A 384 -17.42 9.05 2.67
C VAL A 384 -16.72 10.09 3.52
N ALA A 385 -16.32 11.23 2.94
CA ALA A 385 -15.70 12.32 3.68
C ALA A 385 -16.64 12.84 4.80
N THR A 386 -17.92 12.95 4.48
CA THR A 386 -18.96 13.34 5.46
C THR A 386 -19.12 12.27 6.54
N ALA A 387 -19.15 10.98 6.17
CA ALA A 387 -19.20 9.87 7.13
C ALA A 387 -18.01 9.90 8.09
N CYS A 388 -16.80 10.15 7.59
CA CYS A 388 -15.59 10.27 8.42
C CYS A 388 -15.70 11.42 9.45
N ARG A 389 -16.27 12.57 9.08
CA ARG A 389 -16.51 13.68 10.00
C ARG A 389 -17.52 13.32 11.07
N VAL A 390 -18.62 12.69 10.67
CA VAL A 390 -19.71 12.27 11.59
C VAL A 390 -19.21 11.22 12.58
N PHE A 391 -18.39 10.26 12.12
CA PHE A 391 -17.86 9.16 12.93
C PHE A 391 -16.47 9.42 13.51
N SER A 392 -16.12 10.67 13.81
CA SER A 392 -14.79 11.12 14.25
C SER A 392 -14.39 10.62 15.66
N THR A 393 -14.44 9.32 15.92
CA THR A 393 -13.95 8.73 17.17
C THR A 393 -12.90 7.67 16.91
N ASN A 394 -11.89 7.57 17.79
CA ASN A 394 -10.84 6.56 17.71
C ASN A 394 -11.31 5.10 17.79
N LYS A 395 -12.54 4.88 18.25
CA LYS A 395 -13.15 3.54 18.39
C LYS A 395 -13.98 3.11 17.19
N VAL A 396 -14.32 4.04 16.30
CA VAL A 396 -15.13 3.79 15.10
C VAL A 396 -14.28 4.03 13.88
N THR A 397 -14.24 3.06 12.99
CA THR A 397 -13.52 3.15 11.73
C THR A 397 -14.50 3.05 10.58
N SER A 398 -14.39 3.98 9.65
CA SER A 398 -15.17 3.97 8.41
C SER A 398 -14.31 3.48 7.25
N THR A 399 -14.93 2.79 6.31
CA THR A 399 -14.34 2.42 5.04
C THR A 399 -15.40 2.46 3.95
N LYS A 400 -14.98 2.59 2.71
CA LYS A 400 -15.83 2.56 1.53
C LYS A 400 -15.74 1.19 0.86
N HIS A 401 -16.89 0.58 0.65
CA HIS A 401 -17.09 -0.38 -0.42
C HIS A 401 -17.66 0.36 -1.64
N ILE A 402 -17.67 -0.25 -2.82
CA ILE A 402 -18.24 0.40 -4.01
C ILE A 402 -19.68 0.85 -3.77
N LEU A 403 -20.47 0.02 -3.07
CA LEU A 403 -21.90 0.20 -2.87
C LEU A 403 -22.32 0.58 -1.45
N TYR A 404 -21.43 0.58 -0.46
CA TYR A 404 -21.78 0.88 0.93
C TYR A 404 -20.59 1.42 1.74
N ILE A 405 -20.89 2.08 2.86
CA ILE A 405 -19.93 2.51 3.86
C ILE A 405 -19.95 1.48 4.99
N ASN A 406 -18.79 0.93 5.33
CA ASN A 406 -18.64 0.07 6.50
C ASN A 406 -18.17 0.92 7.68
N CYS A 407 -18.94 0.87 8.77
CA CYS A 407 -18.55 1.46 10.05
C CYS A 407 -18.43 0.33 11.08
N THR A 408 -17.31 0.25 11.78
CA THR A 408 -17.05 -0.83 12.75
C THR A 408 -16.67 -0.25 14.09
N LEU A 409 -17.31 -0.78 15.15
CA LEU A 409 -16.88 -0.62 16.54
C LEU A 409 -15.98 -1.81 16.89
N TYR A 410 -14.70 -1.57 17.17
CA TYR A 410 -13.80 -2.68 17.46
C TYR A 410 -13.44 -2.91 18.92
N GLN A 411 -13.91 -2.08 19.80
CA GLN A 411 -13.74 -2.25 21.24
C GLN A 411 -14.98 -1.70 21.92
N GLY A 412 -16.01 -2.51 22.09
CA GLY A 412 -17.17 -2.22 22.87
C GLY A 412 -17.19 -3.06 24.13
N GLU A 413 -17.15 -2.43 25.30
CA GLU A 413 -17.35 -3.08 26.57
C GLU A 413 -18.76 -2.79 27.03
N GLY A 414 -19.66 -3.78 26.86
CA GLY A 414 -21.00 -3.73 27.38
C GLY A 414 -22.06 -3.04 26.47
N GLN A 415 -23.33 -3.23 26.84
CA GLN A 415 -24.50 -2.84 26.06
C GLN A 415 -24.59 -1.33 25.83
N LYS A 416 -24.21 -0.52 26.81
CA LYS A 416 -24.27 0.94 26.70
C LYS A 416 -23.44 1.50 25.56
N GLN A 417 -22.20 1.04 25.40
CA GLN A 417 -21.31 1.48 24.30
C GLN A 417 -21.83 1.00 22.94
N LEU A 418 -22.46 -0.16 22.89
CA LEU A 418 -23.11 -0.68 21.70
C LEU A 418 -24.29 0.21 21.27
N ASP A 419 -25.11 0.60 22.22
CA ASP A 419 -26.27 1.46 21.97
C ASP A 419 -25.83 2.88 21.56
N GLU A 420 -24.79 3.43 22.19
CA GLU A 420 -24.16 4.70 21.78
C GLU A 420 -23.62 4.63 20.35
N PHE A 421 -22.96 3.52 19.97
CA PHE A 421 -22.48 3.32 18.62
C PHE A 421 -23.63 3.24 17.60
N LYS A 422 -24.67 2.45 17.89
CA LYS A 422 -25.86 2.32 17.03
C LYS A 422 -26.54 3.67 16.83
N ASN A 423 -26.76 4.43 17.90
CA ASN A 423 -27.39 5.76 17.83
C ASN A 423 -26.54 6.71 16.97
N LYS A 424 -25.21 6.70 17.14
CA LYS A 424 -24.29 7.51 16.33
C LYS A 424 -24.34 7.14 14.85
N VAL A 425 -24.45 5.87 14.50
CA VAL A 425 -24.59 5.42 13.10
C VAL A 425 -25.94 5.87 12.53
N ILE A 426 -27.04 5.75 13.29
CA ILE A 426 -28.38 6.19 12.87
C ILE A 426 -28.40 7.70 12.62
N GLU A 427 -27.84 8.49 13.54
CA GLU A 427 -27.74 9.94 13.37
C GLU A 427 -26.86 10.30 12.17
N GLY A 428 -25.74 9.60 12.00
CA GLY A 428 -24.86 9.76 10.86
C GLY A 428 -25.54 9.43 9.54
N ALA A 429 -26.31 8.35 9.49
CA ALA A 429 -27.08 7.98 8.30
C ALA A 429 -28.10 9.06 7.93
N LYS A 430 -28.76 9.70 8.90
CA LYS A 430 -29.68 10.82 8.64
C LYS A 430 -28.97 12.04 8.07
N ILE A 431 -27.77 12.35 8.56
CA ILE A 431 -26.96 13.45 8.01
C ILE A 431 -26.52 13.13 6.59
N LEU A 432 -26.08 11.91 6.35
CA LEU A 432 -25.65 11.47 5.02
C LEU A 432 -26.80 11.46 4.01
N ALA A 433 -28.02 11.27 4.45
CA ALA A 433 -29.22 11.32 3.60
C ALA A 433 -29.40 12.67 2.88
N ALA A 434 -28.87 13.76 3.46
CA ALA A 434 -28.93 15.08 2.85
C ALA A 434 -28.01 15.22 1.59
N PHE A 435 -27.09 14.30 1.35
CA PHE A 435 -26.17 14.29 0.22
C PHE A 435 -26.58 13.32 -0.90
N ILE A 436 -27.76 12.74 -0.79
CA ILE A 436 -28.27 11.75 -1.73
C ILE A 436 -29.08 12.46 -2.80
N GLU A 437 -29.00 11.96 -4.02
CA GLU A 437 -29.78 12.47 -5.14
C GLU A 437 -31.29 12.29 -4.89
N PRO A 438 -32.13 13.22 -5.37
CA PRO A 438 -33.58 13.08 -5.29
C PRO A 438 -34.07 11.74 -5.86
N GLY A 439 -35.00 11.09 -5.17
CA GLY A 439 -35.51 9.77 -5.58
C GLY A 439 -34.74 8.59 -5.03
N HIS A 440 -33.59 8.80 -4.40
CA HIS A 440 -32.83 7.75 -3.75
C HIS A 440 -33.18 7.63 -2.26
N THR A 441 -33.09 6.41 -1.71
CA THR A 441 -33.33 6.14 -0.28
C THR A 441 -32.09 5.57 0.37
N GLN A 442 -31.80 6.00 1.60
CA GLN A 442 -30.68 5.50 2.37
C GLN A 442 -31.13 4.45 3.39
N HIS A 443 -30.33 3.41 3.46
CA HIS A 443 -30.52 2.28 4.35
C HIS A 443 -29.28 2.02 5.21
N TYR A 444 -29.48 1.37 6.36
CA TYR A 444 -28.40 0.90 7.21
C TYR A 444 -28.77 -0.39 7.92
N THR A 445 -27.76 -1.22 8.19
CA THR A 445 -27.90 -2.45 9.01
C THR A 445 -26.78 -2.55 10.02
N PHE A 446 -27.05 -3.32 11.06
CA PHE A 446 -26.08 -3.67 12.10
C PHE A 446 -25.93 -5.19 12.16
N GLU A 447 -24.69 -5.65 12.15
CA GLU A 447 -24.34 -7.04 12.27
C GLU A 447 -23.39 -7.22 13.47
N ILE A 448 -23.77 -8.10 14.41
CA ILE A 448 -22.89 -8.50 15.52
C ILE A 448 -21.95 -9.58 15.01
N VAL A 449 -20.68 -9.19 14.89
CA VAL A 449 -19.64 -10.05 14.29
C VAL A 449 -19.07 -10.99 15.34
N GLY A 450 -18.99 -12.27 15.04
CA GLY A 450 -18.20 -13.23 15.81
C GLY A 450 -18.96 -14.19 16.70
N ASP A 451 -20.26 -14.05 16.92
CA ASP A 451 -20.99 -14.96 17.81
C ASP A 451 -21.29 -16.34 17.18
N LYS A 452 -21.26 -16.43 15.86
CA LYS A 452 -21.56 -17.66 15.10
C LYS A 452 -20.61 -17.93 13.93
N ILE A 453 -19.46 -17.26 13.86
CA ILE A 453 -18.53 -17.44 12.74
C ILE A 453 -17.70 -18.71 12.96
N THR A 454 -17.99 -19.74 12.18
CA THR A 454 -17.22 -20.98 12.13
C THR A 454 -16.18 -20.99 11.01
N ASP A 455 -16.41 -20.19 9.95
CA ASP A 455 -15.52 -20.04 8.80
C ASP A 455 -15.28 -18.55 8.49
N ILE A 456 -14.09 -18.07 8.85
CA ILE A 456 -13.69 -16.67 8.63
C ILE A 456 -13.60 -16.34 7.14
N LYS A 457 -13.18 -17.29 6.30
CA LYS A 457 -13.03 -17.07 4.87
C LYS A 457 -14.38 -16.87 4.20
N ALA A 458 -15.36 -17.71 4.52
CA ALA A 458 -16.72 -17.57 4.04
C ALA A 458 -17.35 -16.25 4.51
N TYR A 459 -17.12 -15.84 5.77
CA TYR A 459 -17.60 -14.57 6.29
C TYR A 459 -16.98 -13.37 5.56
N MET A 460 -15.67 -13.40 5.28
CA MET A 460 -15.00 -12.32 4.56
C MET A 460 -15.49 -12.20 3.11
N GLN A 461 -15.91 -13.30 2.48
CA GLN A 461 -16.57 -13.28 1.18
C GLN A 461 -17.98 -12.69 1.27
N HIS A 462 -18.73 -13.02 2.32
CA HIS A 462 -20.06 -12.44 2.57
C HIS A 462 -20.02 -10.92 2.76
N LEU A 463 -18.95 -10.37 3.32
CA LEU A 463 -18.76 -8.91 3.43
C LEU A 463 -18.70 -8.20 2.07
N GLU A 464 -18.31 -8.90 1.02
CA GLU A 464 -18.22 -8.34 -0.34
C GLU A 464 -19.57 -8.33 -1.07
N LEU A 465 -20.56 -9.06 -0.55
CA LEU A 465 -21.89 -9.13 -1.14
C LEU A 465 -22.72 -7.89 -0.77
N VAL A 466 -23.49 -7.42 -1.74
CA VAL A 466 -24.47 -6.33 -1.53
C VAL A 466 -25.51 -6.82 -0.53
N PRO A 467 -25.93 -6.01 0.45
CA PRO A 467 -27.04 -6.34 1.32
C PRO A 467 -28.29 -6.66 0.48
N ASN A 468 -28.85 -7.85 0.64
CA ASN A 468 -30.12 -8.18 0.01
C ASN A 468 -31.26 -7.40 0.65
N GLN A 469 -32.30 -7.08 -0.11
CA GLN A 469 -33.52 -6.43 0.40
C GLN A 469 -34.20 -7.18 1.58
N ALA A 470 -33.90 -8.48 1.74
CA ALA A 470 -34.43 -9.33 2.82
C ALA A 470 -33.80 -9.07 4.20
N ASP A 471 -32.66 -8.35 4.28
CA ASP A 471 -31.98 -8.05 5.56
C ASP A 471 -32.58 -6.81 6.27
N HIS A 472 -33.77 -6.37 5.85
CA HIS A 472 -34.50 -5.22 6.41
C HIS A 472 -35.27 -5.57 7.67
N VAL A 473 -34.75 -6.33 8.61
CA VAL A 473 -35.48 -6.62 9.85
C VAL A 473 -34.74 -6.05 11.05
N THR A 474 -35.35 -4.98 11.53
CA THR A 474 -35.36 -4.37 12.88
C THR A 474 -34.05 -3.94 13.49
#